data_f589676f7e1dc21d525fb2af60ff824a
#
_entry.id   f589676f7e1dc21d525fb2af60ff824a
#
_cell.length_a   1.000
_cell.length_b   1.000
_cell.length_c   1.000
_cell.angle_alpha   90.00
_cell.angle_beta   90.00
_cell.angle_gamma   90.00
#
_symmetry.space_group_name_H-M   'P 1'
#
loop_
_entity.id
_entity.type
_entity.pdbx_description
1 polymer ?
#
loop_
_entity_poly.entity_id
_entity_poly.type
_entity_poly.pdbx_seq_one_letter_code
_entity_poly.pdbx_strand_id
1 'polypeptide(L)'
;MVIVETNMGEIQINVDAEKAPITAANFIDYVEDGFFEGTIFHRVIPNFMIQGGGMTEDMQQKPTKTTIKNEAKNGLRIINIA
;
A
#
# COMPACT_ATOMS: atom_id res chain seq x y z
N MET A 1 -5.28 11.63 3.85
CA MET A 1 -3.85 11.24 3.97
C MET A 1 -3.72 10.08 4.95
N VAL A 2 -2.91 9.10 4.62
CA VAL A 2 -2.64 7.94 5.48
C VAL A 2 -1.22 8.03 6.00
N ILE A 3 -1.01 7.77 7.28
CA ILE A 3 0.31 7.76 7.89
C ILE A 3 0.64 6.31 8.26
N VAL A 4 1.75 5.82 7.71
CA VAL A 4 2.27 4.48 8.02
C VAL A 4 3.39 4.64 9.03
N GLU A 5 3.18 4.14 10.24
CA GLU A 5 4.20 4.13 11.27
C GLU A 5 5.02 2.86 11.18
N THR A 6 6.32 3.00 10.96
CA THR A 6 7.25 1.88 10.90
C THR A 6 8.32 2.02 11.96
N ASN A 7 9.08 0.94 12.18
CA ASN A 7 10.22 1.00 13.10
C ASN A 7 11.38 1.85 12.58
N MET A 8 11.28 2.33 11.34
CA MET A 8 12.27 3.20 10.71
C MET A 8 11.75 4.64 10.53
N GLY A 9 10.55 4.93 11.02
CA GLY A 9 9.93 6.25 10.92
C GLY A 9 8.56 6.23 10.26
N GLU A 10 8.00 7.41 10.06
CA GLU A 10 6.68 7.58 9.45
C GLU A 10 6.78 7.73 7.94
N ILE A 11 5.82 7.13 7.22
CA ILE A 11 5.63 7.33 5.79
C ILE A 11 4.25 7.95 5.59
N GLN A 12 4.20 9.07 4.87
CA GLN A 12 2.94 9.74 4.55
C GLN A 12 2.49 9.33 3.15
N ILE A 13 1.23 8.92 3.01
CA ILE A 13 0.66 8.50 1.74
C ILE A 13 -0.55 9.37 1.42
N ASN A 14 -0.52 10.04 0.27
CA ASN A 14 -1.65 10.75 -0.27
C ASN A 14 -2.40 9.83 -1.24
N VAL A 15 -3.66 9.55 -0.93
CA VAL A 15 -4.49 8.64 -1.70
C VAL A 15 -5.28 9.46 -2.72
N ASP A 16 -5.16 9.12 -4.01
CA ASP A 16 -5.83 9.84 -5.08
C ASP A 16 -7.23 9.27 -5.35
N ALA A 17 -8.23 9.81 -4.66
CA ALA A 17 -9.61 9.37 -4.80
C ALA A 17 -10.27 9.88 -6.09
N GLU A 18 -9.70 10.85 -6.78
CA GLU A 18 -10.21 11.34 -8.06
C GLU A 18 -9.84 10.43 -9.22
N LYS A 19 -8.57 10.06 -9.31
CA LYS A 19 -8.03 9.27 -10.43
C LYS A 19 -8.11 7.77 -10.19
N ALA A 20 -8.14 7.35 -8.94
CA ALA A 20 -8.21 5.94 -8.56
C ALA A 20 -9.23 5.72 -7.44
N PRO A 21 -10.52 6.01 -7.69
CA PRO A 21 -11.52 5.97 -6.62
C PRO A 21 -11.73 4.58 -6.01
N ILE A 22 -11.71 3.54 -6.82
CA ILE A 22 -11.93 2.17 -6.34
C ILE A 22 -10.71 1.70 -5.55
N THR A 23 -9.51 1.95 -6.07
CA THR A 23 -8.26 1.59 -5.40
C THR A 23 -8.10 2.37 -4.09
N ALA A 24 -8.41 3.66 -4.10
CA ALA A 24 -8.33 4.50 -2.91
C ALA A 24 -9.27 4.00 -1.81
N ALA A 25 -10.53 3.72 -2.15
CA ALA A 25 -11.51 3.23 -1.21
C ALA A 25 -11.11 1.87 -0.64
N ASN A 26 -10.58 0.99 -1.49
CA ASN A 26 -10.10 -0.33 -1.07
C ASN A 26 -8.93 -0.22 -0.08
N PHE A 27 -7.97 0.64 -0.37
CA PHE A 27 -6.82 0.85 0.52
C PHE A 27 -7.25 1.39 1.88
N ILE A 28 -8.12 2.40 1.89
CA ILE A 28 -8.62 3.00 3.13
C ILE A 28 -9.42 1.98 3.94
N ASP A 29 -10.19 1.12 3.29
CA ASP A 29 -10.94 0.06 3.95
C ASP A 29 -10.00 -0.91 4.68
N TYR A 30 -8.88 -1.29 4.07
CA TYR A 30 -7.85 -2.09 4.72
C TYR A 30 -7.23 -1.36 5.92
N VAL A 31 -6.98 -0.06 5.77
CA VAL A 31 -6.40 0.76 6.84
C VAL A 31 -7.34 0.80 8.05
N GLU A 32 -8.63 1.04 7.82
CA GLU A 32 -9.64 1.13 8.88
C GLU A 32 -9.84 -0.19 9.60
N ASP A 33 -9.67 -1.32 8.90
CA ASP A 33 -9.76 -2.65 9.50
C ASP A 33 -8.51 -3.05 10.29
N GLY A 34 -7.45 -2.23 10.28
CA GLY A 34 -6.20 -2.57 10.94
C GLY A 34 -5.43 -3.68 10.25
N PHE A 35 -5.70 -3.95 8.98
CA PHE A 35 -5.09 -5.05 8.24
C PHE A 35 -3.56 -4.97 8.20
N PHE A 36 -3.03 -3.76 8.09
CA PHE A 36 -1.58 -3.55 7.93
C PHE A 36 -0.80 -3.63 9.24
N GLU A 37 -1.48 -3.70 10.37
CA GLU A 37 -0.79 -3.85 11.65
C GLU A 37 -0.06 -5.19 11.72
N GLY A 38 1.20 -5.15 12.14
CA GLY A 38 2.04 -6.34 12.22
C GLY A 38 2.56 -6.85 10.89
N THR A 39 2.33 -6.12 9.78
CA THR A 39 2.88 -6.46 8.48
C THR A 39 4.27 -5.84 8.29
N ILE A 40 5.03 -6.37 7.34
CA ILE A 40 6.40 -5.93 7.07
C ILE A 40 6.55 -5.51 5.61
N PHE A 41 7.60 -4.75 5.33
CA PHE A 41 8.08 -4.57 3.97
C PHE A 41 8.99 -5.77 3.64
N HIS A 42 8.44 -6.75 2.96
CA HIS A 42 9.12 -8.02 2.71
C HIS A 42 10.01 -8.00 1.46
N ARG A 43 9.94 -6.93 0.69
CA ARG A 43 10.76 -6.78 -0.51
C ARG A 43 11.26 -5.34 -0.62
N VAL A 44 12.56 -5.18 -0.62
CA VAL A 44 13.21 -3.86 -0.75
C VAL A 44 14.23 -3.94 -1.87
N ILE A 45 14.05 -3.11 -2.89
CA ILE A 45 15.00 -3.00 -4.00
C ILE A 45 15.54 -1.58 -4.01
N PRO A 46 16.83 -1.39 -3.66
CA PRO A 46 17.42 -0.05 -3.59
C PRO A 46 17.24 0.74 -4.89
N ASN A 47 16.89 2.01 -4.75
CA ASN A 47 16.65 2.95 -5.87
C ASN A 47 15.50 2.55 -6.80
N PHE A 48 14.64 1.63 -6.37
CA PHE A 48 13.51 1.21 -7.17
C PHE A 48 12.20 1.19 -6.38
N MET A 49 12.05 0.27 -5.40
CA MET A 49 10.79 0.15 -4.67
C MET A 49 10.94 -0.57 -3.34
N ILE A 50 9.94 -0.36 -2.49
CA ILE A 50 9.68 -1.24 -1.35
C ILE A 50 8.27 -1.80 -1.51
N GLN A 51 8.07 -3.03 -1.09
CA GLN A 51 6.78 -3.71 -1.16
C GLN A 51 6.45 -4.31 0.19
N GLY A 52 5.23 -4.08 0.65
CA GLY A 52 4.81 -4.58 1.95
C GLY A 52 3.32 -4.57 2.14
N GLY A 53 2.91 -4.90 3.36
CA GLY A 53 1.52 -4.86 3.78
C GLY A 53 0.76 -6.17 3.65
N GLY A 54 1.32 -7.18 2.99
CA GLY A 54 0.65 -8.46 2.80
C GLY A 54 1.20 -9.61 3.62
N MET A 55 2.35 -9.42 4.27
CA MET A 55 3.02 -10.47 5.02
C MET A 55 3.30 -10.08 6.46
N THR A 56 3.24 -11.05 7.35
CA THR A 56 3.59 -10.89 8.76
C THR A 56 5.09 -11.05 8.96
N GLU A 57 5.57 -10.78 10.19
CA GLU A 57 7.01 -10.91 10.52
C GLU A 57 7.58 -12.31 10.27
N ASP A 58 6.76 -13.33 10.40
CA ASP A 58 7.15 -14.72 10.14
C ASP A 58 6.96 -15.13 8.67
N MET A 59 6.78 -14.15 7.78
CA MET A 59 6.66 -14.33 6.34
C MET A 59 5.43 -15.10 5.91
N GLN A 60 4.37 -15.04 6.69
CA GLN A 60 3.09 -15.64 6.32
C GLN A 60 2.20 -14.60 5.64
N GLN A 61 1.61 -14.98 4.53
CA GLN A 61 0.70 -14.12 3.80
C GLN A 61 -0.64 -14.01 4.52
N LYS A 62 -1.11 -12.78 4.72
CA LYS A 62 -2.42 -12.53 5.31
C LYS A 62 -3.53 -12.75 4.28
N PRO A 63 -4.68 -13.31 4.68
CA PRO A 63 -5.81 -13.43 3.77
C PRO A 63 -6.32 -12.06 3.35
N THR A 64 -6.55 -11.89 2.04
CA THR A 64 -7.00 -10.62 1.48
C THR A 64 -8.50 -10.61 1.23
N LYS A 65 -9.05 -9.41 1.08
CA LYS A 65 -10.44 -9.19 0.67
C LYS A 65 -10.61 -9.49 -0.81
N THR A 66 -11.85 -9.38 -1.30
CA THR A 66 -12.18 -9.56 -2.72
C THR A 66 -11.34 -8.62 -3.60
N THR A 67 -10.89 -9.12 -4.74
CA THR A 67 -10.15 -8.32 -5.70
C THR A 67 -11.00 -7.20 -6.30
N ILE A 68 -10.34 -6.13 -6.72
CA ILE A 68 -10.99 -4.96 -7.30
C ILE A 68 -10.53 -4.76 -8.75
N LYS A 69 -11.23 -3.87 -9.46
CA LYS A 69 -10.89 -3.49 -10.81
C LYS A 69 -9.52 -2.79 -10.85
N ASN A 70 -8.70 -3.17 -11.82
CA ASN A 70 -7.43 -2.49 -12.07
C ASN A 70 -7.70 -1.12 -12.71
N GLU A 71 -7.20 -0.06 -12.09
CA GLU A 71 -7.37 1.32 -12.54
C GLU A 71 -6.09 1.90 -13.13
N ALA A 72 -5.18 1.07 -13.61
CA ALA A 72 -3.89 1.53 -14.15
C ALA A 72 -4.03 2.47 -15.36
N LYS A 73 -5.17 2.42 -16.06
CA LYS A 73 -5.44 3.28 -17.24
C LYS A 73 -6.19 4.54 -16.84
N ASN A 74 -5.74 5.23 -15.80
CA ASN A 74 -6.41 6.43 -15.27
C ASN A 74 -5.68 7.73 -15.59
N GLY A 75 -4.66 7.69 -16.46
CA GLY A 75 -3.88 8.86 -16.83
C GLY A 75 -2.71 9.15 -15.92
N LEU A 76 -2.56 8.41 -14.82
CA LEU A 76 -1.43 8.56 -13.93
C LEU A 76 -0.25 7.72 -14.40
N ARG A 77 0.95 8.19 -14.12
CA ARG A 77 2.20 7.49 -14.43
C ARG A 77 3.03 7.33 -13.18
N ILE A 78 3.77 6.24 -13.12
CA ILE A 78 4.80 6.09 -12.10
C ILE A 78 6.00 6.92 -12.55
N ILE A 79 6.30 7.95 -11.76
CA ILE A 79 7.45 8.81 -12.03
C ILE A 79 8.55 8.36 -11.07
N ASN A 80 9.71 7.99 -11.64
CA ASN A 80 10.85 7.64 -10.82
C ASN A 80 11.49 8.92 -10.30
N ILE A 81 11.29 9.19 -9.02
CA ILE A 81 11.91 10.30 -8.30
C ILE A 81 13.10 9.74 -7.55
N ALA A 82 14.26 10.03 -8.03
CA ALA A 82 15.48 9.59 -7.39
C ALA A 82 15.79 10.43 -6.15
#